data_4652059820406cd32f55cb74fe19b857
#
_entry.id   4652059820406cd32f55cb74fe19b857
#
_cell.length_a   1.000
_cell.length_b   1.000
_cell.length_c   1.000
_cell.angle_alpha   90.00
_cell.angle_beta   90.00
_cell.angle_gamma   90.00
#
_symmetry.space_group_name_H-M   'P 1'
#
loop_
_entity.id
_entity.type
_entity.pdbx_description
1 polymer ?
#
loop_
_entity_poly.entity_id
_entity_poly.type
_entity_poly.pdbx_seq_one_letter_code
_entity_poly.pdbx_strand_id
1 'polypeptide(L)'
;MAMSCDTVGNLLLAKFSYEGGKDSCLILPATMVFWLLDHMPVNQDPSLKQPPAPPMITQEDWDLQNTPRAFTVQCKEFPQAIRMTFELDRKPGLVLLLNPSNVELMRQIMVHYHNDLINLDA
;
A
#
# COMPACT_ATOMS: atom_id res chain seq x y z
N MET A 1 -10.48 5.91 -2.72
CA MET A 1 -9.69 5.09 -1.77
C MET A 1 -8.74 5.97 -1.00
N ALA A 2 -8.59 5.73 0.27
CA ALA A 2 -7.57 6.38 1.10
C ALA A 2 -6.62 5.29 1.62
N MET A 3 -5.36 5.66 1.86
CA MET A 3 -4.34 4.76 2.35
C MET A 3 -3.60 5.43 3.50
N SER A 4 -3.44 4.70 4.59
CA SER A 4 -2.62 5.12 5.74
C SER A 4 -1.55 4.08 5.99
N CYS A 5 -0.37 4.53 6.40
CA CYS A 5 0.74 3.63 6.65
C CYS A 5 1.48 3.98 7.93
N ASP A 6 2.13 2.97 8.48
CA ASP A 6 3.12 3.11 9.55
C ASP A 6 4.17 2.02 9.36
N THR A 7 5.26 2.10 10.08
CA THR A 7 6.32 1.11 9.99
C THR A 7 6.61 0.48 11.35
N VAL A 8 6.87 -0.83 11.34
CA VAL A 8 7.36 -1.57 12.49
C VAL A 8 8.49 -2.47 12.00
N GLY A 9 9.72 -2.20 12.44
CA GLY A 9 10.85 -2.92 11.92
C GLY A 9 10.99 -2.71 10.41
N ASN A 10 11.18 -3.79 9.67
CA ASN A 10 11.26 -3.78 8.21
C ASN A 10 9.91 -4.10 7.55
N LEU A 11 8.82 -3.83 8.24
CA LEU A 11 7.46 -4.09 7.77
C LEU A 11 6.72 -2.77 7.61
N LEU A 12 5.97 -2.64 6.51
CA LEU A 12 5.04 -1.55 6.29
C LEU A 12 3.64 -2.02 6.66
N LEU A 13 3.01 -1.30 7.57
CA LEU A 13 1.61 -1.51 7.92
C LEU A 13 0.76 -0.64 7.01
N ALA A 14 -0.16 -1.23 6.28
CA ALA A 14 -0.99 -0.52 5.32
C ALA A 14 -2.45 -0.71 5.64
N LYS A 15 -3.19 0.40 5.68
CA LYS A 15 -4.64 0.42 5.84
C LYS A 15 -5.24 1.08 4.62
N PHE A 16 -6.10 0.36 3.93
CA PHE A 16 -6.84 0.85 2.78
C PHE A 16 -8.28 1.10 3.19
N SER A 17 -8.77 2.31 2.98
CA SER A 17 -10.13 2.70 3.29
C SER A 17 -10.89 2.96 2.00
N TYR A 18 -12.07 2.37 1.87
CA TYR A 18 -12.91 2.46 0.69
C TYR A 18 -14.19 3.22 1.02
N GLU A 19 -14.69 3.98 0.05
CA GLU A 19 -15.97 4.65 0.19
C GLU A 19 -17.08 3.59 0.32
N GLY A 20 -17.81 3.65 1.43
CA GLY A 20 -18.91 2.72 1.69
C GLY A 20 -18.53 1.29 2.04
N GLY A 21 -17.22 1.00 2.20
CA GLY A 21 -16.71 -0.33 2.49
C GLY A 21 -16.00 -0.41 3.83
N LYS A 22 -15.61 -1.64 4.19
CA LYS A 22 -14.77 -1.87 5.37
C LYS A 22 -13.32 -1.59 5.03
N ASP A 23 -12.56 -1.12 6.03
CA ASP A 23 -11.13 -0.93 5.88
C ASP A 23 -10.43 -2.29 5.79
N SER A 24 -9.38 -2.34 4.98
CA SER A 24 -8.52 -3.50 4.86
C SER A 24 -7.13 -3.16 5.37
N CYS A 25 -6.63 -3.96 6.31
CA CYS A 25 -5.30 -3.78 6.88
C CYS A 25 -4.42 -4.96 6.50
N LEU A 26 -3.21 -4.69 6.01
CA LEU A 26 -2.24 -5.73 5.74
C LEU A 26 -0.82 -5.28 6.06
N ILE A 27 0.04 -6.27 6.25
CA ILE A 27 1.46 -6.07 6.50
C ILE A 27 2.21 -6.37 5.20
N LEU A 28 3.02 -5.41 4.75
CA LEU A 28 3.84 -5.54 3.55
C LEU A 28 5.31 -5.63 3.96
N PRO A 29 6.02 -6.72 3.61
CA PRO A 29 7.46 -6.77 3.83
C PRO A 29 8.20 -5.69 3.04
N ALA A 30 9.32 -5.21 3.55
CA ALA A 30 10.11 -4.16 2.91
C ALA A 30 10.49 -4.51 1.47
N THR A 31 10.85 -5.77 1.21
CA THR A 31 11.21 -6.22 -0.14
C THR A 31 10.06 -6.05 -1.13
N MET A 32 8.82 -6.27 -0.68
CA MET A 32 7.64 -6.07 -1.52
C MET A 32 7.41 -4.59 -1.80
N VAL A 33 7.60 -3.72 -0.81
CA VAL A 33 7.50 -2.27 -1.00
C VAL A 33 8.50 -1.80 -2.05
N PHE A 34 9.74 -2.28 -1.99
CA PHE A 34 10.78 -1.93 -2.96
C PHE A 34 10.42 -2.42 -4.35
N TRP A 35 9.90 -3.64 -4.46
CA TRP A 35 9.44 -4.20 -5.73
C TRP A 35 8.31 -3.35 -6.33
N LEU A 36 7.33 -2.96 -5.50
CA LEU A 36 6.22 -2.14 -5.95
C LEU A 36 6.70 -0.77 -6.44
N LEU A 37 7.64 -0.14 -5.74
CA LEU A 37 8.19 1.15 -6.16
C LEU A 37 8.89 1.06 -7.51
N ASP A 38 9.55 -0.06 -7.80
CA ASP A 38 10.22 -0.27 -9.08
C ASP A 38 9.23 -0.54 -10.23
N HIS A 39 8.05 -1.08 -9.92
CA HIS A 39 7.09 -1.53 -10.93
C HIS A 39 5.87 -0.63 -11.08
N MET A 40 5.64 0.29 -10.14
CA MET A 40 4.54 1.24 -10.26
C MET A 40 4.91 2.35 -11.24
N PRO A 41 4.01 2.70 -12.18
CA PRO A 41 4.30 3.77 -13.11
C PRO A 41 4.42 5.11 -12.38
N VAL A 42 5.41 5.90 -12.79
CA VAL A 42 5.56 7.27 -12.32
C VAL A 42 4.63 8.13 -13.15
N ASN A 43 3.63 8.73 -12.54
CA ASN A 43 2.75 9.62 -13.24
C ASN A 43 3.28 11.05 -13.12
N GLN A 44 3.58 11.65 -14.27
CA GLN A 44 4.10 13.01 -14.33
C GLN A 44 3.03 14.06 -14.65
N ASP A 45 1.78 13.68 -14.62
CA ASP A 45 0.68 14.60 -14.90
C ASP A 45 0.43 15.51 -13.70
N PRO A 46 0.72 16.82 -13.80
CA PRO A 46 0.52 17.73 -12.68
C PRO A 46 -0.94 17.99 -12.36
N SER A 47 -1.87 17.55 -13.21
CA SER A 47 -3.30 17.66 -12.93
C SER A 47 -3.79 16.65 -11.90
N LEU A 48 -3.00 15.63 -11.57
CA LEU A 48 -3.33 14.69 -10.51
C LEU A 48 -3.15 15.40 -9.17
N LYS A 49 -4.26 15.80 -8.59
CA LYS A 49 -4.27 16.48 -7.30
C LYS A 49 -3.75 15.56 -6.22
N GLN A 50 -3.01 16.12 -5.27
CA GLN A 50 -2.68 15.39 -4.08
C GLN A 50 -3.99 14.98 -3.38
N PRO A 51 -4.14 13.69 -3.05
CA PRO A 51 -5.31 13.25 -2.33
C PRO A 51 -5.35 13.90 -0.95
N PRO A 52 -6.53 14.00 -0.33
CA PRO A 52 -6.61 14.44 1.06
C PRO A 52 -5.77 13.55 1.96
N ALA A 53 -5.32 14.10 3.09
CA ALA A 53 -4.54 13.33 4.04
C ALA A 53 -5.29 12.04 4.41
N PRO A 54 -4.64 10.88 4.35
CA PRO A 54 -5.31 9.63 4.69
C PRO A 54 -5.65 9.58 6.18
N PRO A 55 -6.68 8.80 6.59
CA PRO A 55 -6.95 8.60 8.00
C PRO A 55 -5.73 7.98 8.70
N MET A 56 -5.49 8.39 9.94
CA MET A 56 -4.35 7.86 10.70
C MET A 56 -4.55 6.38 10.99
N ILE A 57 -3.48 5.61 10.85
CA ILE A 57 -3.46 4.23 11.29
C ILE A 57 -3.27 4.21 12.82
N THR A 58 -4.02 3.37 13.51
CA THR A 58 -3.97 3.24 14.96
C THR A 58 -3.58 1.83 15.35
N GLN A 59 -3.22 1.59 16.61
CA GLN A 59 -2.90 0.24 17.09
C GLN A 59 -4.09 -0.72 16.97
N GLU A 60 -5.30 -0.22 16.98
CA GLU A 60 -6.50 -1.04 16.77
C GLU A 60 -6.60 -1.55 15.34
N ASP A 61 -5.98 -0.86 14.40
CA ASP A 61 -6.03 -1.21 12.99
C ASP A 61 -5.12 -2.39 12.65
N TRP A 62 -4.13 -2.69 13.48
CA TRP A 62 -3.19 -3.76 13.19
C TRP A 62 -2.73 -4.47 14.45
N ASP A 63 -2.44 -5.75 14.27
CA ASP A 63 -1.88 -6.64 15.27
C ASP A 63 -0.95 -7.58 14.53
N LEU A 64 0.33 -7.63 14.91
CA LEU A 64 1.33 -8.44 14.23
C LEU A 64 0.96 -9.93 14.19
N GLN A 65 0.11 -10.40 15.13
CA GLN A 65 -0.33 -11.79 15.15
C GLN A 65 -1.54 -12.06 14.27
N ASN A 66 -2.46 -11.09 14.15
CA ASN A 66 -3.75 -11.30 13.51
C ASN A 66 -3.90 -10.55 12.18
N THR A 67 -3.14 -9.47 11.97
CA THR A 67 -3.18 -8.76 10.69
C THR A 67 -2.51 -9.60 9.61
N PRO A 68 -3.19 -9.86 8.48
CA PRO A 68 -2.61 -10.70 7.44
C PRO A 68 -1.37 -10.07 6.84
N ARG A 69 -0.40 -10.92 6.51
CA ARG A 69 0.85 -10.51 5.86
C ARG A 69 0.77 -10.91 4.40
N ALA A 70 1.08 -9.96 3.52
CA ALA A 70 1.19 -10.24 2.10
C ALA A 70 2.51 -10.96 1.82
N PHE A 71 2.46 -12.01 0.98
CA PHE A 71 3.66 -12.73 0.58
C PHE A 71 3.91 -12.67 -0.92
N THR A 72 2.91 -12.37 -1.74
CA THR A 72 3.10 -12.06 -3.16
C THR A 72 2.21 -10.91 -3.59
N VAL A 73 2.63 -10.21 -4.64
CA VAL A 73 1.84 -9.17 -5.27
C VAL A 73 1.99 -9.29 -6.79
N GLN A 74 0.88 -9.12 -7.49
CA GLN A 74 0.85 -9.07 -8.95
C GLN A 74 0.17 -7.78 -9.38
N CYS A 75 0.71 -7.16 -10.43
CA CYS A 75 0.16 -5.93 -10.98
C CYS A 75 -0.22 -6.20 -12.44
N LYS A 76 -1.44 -5.82 -12.80
CA LYS A 76 -1.91 -5.87 -14.19
C LYS A 76 -2.37 -4.49 -14.62
N GLU A 77 -1.77 -3.97 -15.68
CA GLU A 77 -2.12 -2.65 -16.20
C GLU A 77 -3.31 -2.73 -17.16
N PHE A 78 -4.21 -1.79 -17.01
CA PHE A 78 -5.30 -1.50 -17.95
C PHE A 78 -5.17 -0.04 -18.40
N PRO A 79 -5.85 0.40 -19.47
CA PRO A 79 -5.69 1.76 -19.99
C PRO A 79 -5.92 2.86 -18.95
N GLN A 80 -6.79 2.65 -17.96
CA GLN A 80 -7.14 3.67 -16.98
C GLN A 80 -7.02 3.18 -15.54
N ALA A 81 -6.39 2.04 -15.31
CA ALA A 81 -6.33 1.45 -13.98
C ALA A 81 -5.20 0.44 -13.87
N ILE A 82 -4.79 0.18 -12.64
CA ILE A 82 -3.90 -0.94 -12.31
C ILE A 82 -4.62 -1.82 -11.31
N ARG A 83 -4.65 -3.12 -11.58
CA ARG A 83 -5.16 -4.10 -10.64
C ARG A 83 -3.99 -4.73 -9.90
N MET A 84 -3.94 -4.51 -8.58
CA MET A 84 -2.97 -5.16 -7.71
C MET A 84 -3.65 -6.30 -6.97
N THR A 85 -3.04 -7.48 -7.02
CA THR A 85 -3.54 -8.66 -6.32
C THR A 85 -2.50 -9.10 -5.32
N PHE A 86 -2.86 -9.07 -4.03
CA PHE A 86 -2.01 -9.52 -2.94
C PHE A 86 -2.47 -10.89 -2.47
N GLU A 87 -1.56 -11.85 -2.40
CA GLU A 87 -1.81 -13.11 -1.72
C GLU A 87 -1.42 -12.95 -0.25
N LEU A 88 -2.32 -13.37 0.63
CA LEU A 88 -2.18 -13.16 2.08
C LEU A 88 -2.05 -14.51 2.78
N ASP A 89 -1.36 -14.51 3.93
CA ASP A 89 -1.07 -15.72 4.69
C ASP A 89 -2.27 -16.34 5.41
N ARG A 90 -3.36 -15.58 5.64
CA ARG A 90 -4.48 -16.02 6.49
C ARG A 90 -5.87 -15.79 5.92
N LYS A 91 -6.01 -15.06 4.84
CA LYS A 91 -7.29 -14.68 4.27
C LYS A 91 -7.27 -14.86 2.76
N PRO A 92 -8.43 -14.90 2.12
CA PRO A 92 -8.46 -14.77 0.67
C PRO A 92 -7.68 -13.53 0.25
N GLY A 93 -7.07 -13.58 -0.93
CA GLY A 93 -6.26 -12.49 -1.42
C GLY A 93 -7.02 -11.17 -1.50
N LEU A 94 -6.29 -10.07 -1.43
CA LEU A 94 -6.84 -8.73 -1.58
C LEU A 94 -6.59 -8.23 -2.99
N VAL A 95 -7.65 -7.77 -3.65
CA VAL A 95 -7.57 -7.17 -4.98
C VAL A 95 -7.88 -5.69 -4.87
N LEU A 96 -6.96 -4.85 -5.34
CA LEU A 96 -7.15 -3.41 -5.44
C LEU A 96 -7.21 -3.00 -6.90
N LEU A 97 -8.22 -2.25 -7.27
CA LEU A 97 -8.31 -1.62 -8.58
C LEU A 97 -8.04 -0.13 -8.39
N LEU A 98 -6.91 0.33 -8.90
CA LEU A 98 -6.40 1.68 -8.65
C LEU A 98 -6.46 2.51 -9.91
N ASN A 99 -7.08 3.70 -9.82
CA ASN A 99 -6.97 4.70 -10.87
C ASN A 99 -5.61 5.42 -10.78
N PRO A 100 -5.23 6.23 -11.77
CA PRO A 100 -3.93 6.92 -11.75
C PRO A 100 -3.69 7.75 -10.50
N SER A 101 -4.71 8.41 -9.95
CA SER A 101 -4.57 9.21 -8.73
C SER A 101 -4.25 8.33 -7.52
N ASN A 102 -4.89 7.17 -7.41
CA ASN A 102 -4.65 6.22 -6.32
C ASN A 102 -3.27 5.56 -6.44
N VAL A 103 -2.83 5.27 -7.65
CA VAL A 103 -1.47 4.76 -7.87
C VAL A 103 -0.45 5.79 -7.40
N GLU A 104 -0.64 7.06 -7.76
CA GLU A 104 0.27 8.13 -7.34
C GLU A 104 0.25 8.33 -5.83
N LEU A 105 -0.93 8.27 -5.21
CA LEU A 105 -1.04 8.32 -3.75
C LEU A 105 -0.24 7.21 -3.08
N MET A 106 -0.44 5.98 -3.53
CA MET A 106 0.27 4.82 -2.98
C MET A 106 1.77 4.96 -3.15
N ARG A 107 2.22 5.38 -4.34
CA ARG A 107 3.63 5.58 -4.63
C ARG A 107 4.25 6.64 -3.71
N GLN A 108 3.59 7.78 -3.53
CA GLN A 108 4.09 8.85 -2.66
C GLN A 108 4.21 8.40 -1.20
N ILE A 109 3.22 7.65 -0.70
CA ILE A 109 3.26 7.14 0.66
C ILE A 109 4.42 6.14 0.82
N MET A 110 4.59 5.23 -0.12
CA MET A 110 5.67 4.25 -0.07
C MET A 110 7.05 4.90 -0.18
N VAL A 111 7.20 5.94 -1.00
CA VAL A 111 8.46 6.71 -1.09
C VAL A 111 8.75 7.38 0.25
N HIS A 112 7.73 7.91 0.91
CA HIS A 112 7.91 8.56 2.21
C HIS A 112 8.47 7.59 3.26
N TYR A 113 7.99 6.35 3.30
CA TYR A 113 8.42 5.35 4.27
C TYR A 113 9.63 4.53 3.82
N HIS A 114 10.05 4.66 2.57
CA HIS A 114 11.16 3.88 1.99
C HIS A 114 12.45 4.01 2.79
N ASN A 115 12.81 5.21 3.22
CA ASN A 115 14.03 5.44 3.98
C ASN A 115 13.96 4.78 5.36
N ASP A 116 12.80 4.79 5.99
CA ASP A 116 12.62 4.14 7.29
C ASP A 116 12.81 2.63 7.19
N LEU A 117 12.33 2.02 6.09
CA LEU A 117 12.48 0.59 5.86
C LEU A 117 13.92 0.20 5.55
N ILE A 118 14.68 1.04 4.85
CA ILE A 118 16.09 0.79 4.54
C ILE A 118 16.97 0.95 5.78
N ASN A 119 16.72 1.99 6.58
CA ASN A 119 17.62 2.35 7.67
C ASN A 119 17.61 1.34 8.83
N LEU A 120 16.67 0.39 8.83
CA LEU A 120 16.58 -0.61 9.89
C LEU A 120 17.62 -1.70 9.77
N ASP A 121 18.23 -1.87 8.61
CA ASP A 121 19.28 -2.88 8.39
C ASP A 121 20.68 -2.27 8.46
N ALA A 122 20.78 -1.00 8.81
CA ALA A 122 22.06 -0.32 8.89
C ALA A 122 22.70 -0.50 10.27
#